data_4c8e8e48203d474c14f6ad32c29dc2dc
#
_entry.id   4c8e8e48203d474c14f6ad32c29dc2dc
#
_cell.length_a   1.000
_cell.length_b   1.000
_cell.length_c   1.000
_cell.angle_alpha   90.00
_cell.angle_beta   90.00
_cell.angle_gamma   90.00
#
_symmetry.space_group_name_H-M   'P 1'
#
loop_
_entity.id
_entity.type
_entity.pdbx_description
1 polymer ?
#
loop_
_entity_poly.entity_id
_entity_poly.type
_entity_poly.pdbx_seq_one_letter_code
_entity_poly.pdbx_strand_id
1 'polypeptide(L)'
;MRSSILETIKDYCLVPQETTVFDGQLCAQINSAFFTLFELGCSKSPFTIEDDTSEWTDFTDNPLLLAVVPDYVQQVVRLKFDPPANSFVVNQMKDEITELTSRISYAVDPGWEVEE
;
A
#
# COMPACT_ATOMS: atom_id res chain seq x y z
N MET A 1 -9.54 9.31 -5.24
CA MET A 1 -8.31 9.02 -4.48
C MET A 1 -7.33 10.18 -4.62
N ARG A 2 -6.70 10.55 -3.54
CA ARG A 2 -5.68 11.59 -3.58
C ARG A 2 -4.41 11.06 -4.25
N SER A 3 -3.64 11.93 -4.84
CA SER A 3 -2.37 11.52 -5.42
C SER A 3 -1.30 11.28 -4.36
N SER A 4 -1.37 12.01 -3.24
CA SER A 4 -0.41 11.85 -2.15
C SER A 4 -0.63 10.52 -1.42
N ILE A 5 0.45 9.80 -1.19
CA ILE A 5 0.37 8.51 -0.50
C ILE A 5 -0.11 8.69 0.92
N LEU A 6 0.52 9.59 1.69
CA LEU A 6 0.13 9.77 3.08
C LEU A 6 -1.29 10.28 3.20
N GLU A 7 -1.69 11.23 2.36
CA GLU A 7 -3.05 11.74 2.43
C GLU A 7 -4.08 10.67 2.11
N THR A 8 -3.79 9.79 1.15
CA THR A 8 -4.67 8.68 0.82
C THR A 8 -4.86 7.77 2.04
N ILE A 9 -3.76 7.45 2.70
CA ILE A 9 -3.82 6.54 3.85
C ILE A 9 -4.56 7.21 5.01
N LYS A 10 -4.34 8.49 5.24
CA LYS A 10 -5.08 9.20 6.30
C LYS A 10 -6.57 9.18 6.04
N ASP A 11 -6.99 9.41 4.78
CA ASP A 11 -8.40 9.32 4.44
C ASP A 11 -8.96 7.93 4.73
N TYR A 12 -8.22 6.90 4.34
CA TYR A 12 -8.68 5.53 4.52
C TYR A 12 -8.77 5.16 6.00
N CYS A 13 -7.84 5.63 6.80
CA CYS A 13 -7.80 5.33 8.24
C CYS A 13 -8.64 6.31 9.05
N LEU A 14 -9.35 7.23 8.39
CA LEU A 14 -10.23 8.20 9.04
C LEU A 14 -9.47 9.14 9.97
N VAL A 15 -8.24 9.47 9.59
CA VAL A 15 -7.44 10.47 10.30
C VAL A 15 -7.58 11.79 9.56
N PRO A 16 -8.02 12.86 10.24
CA PRO A 16 -8.13 14.16 9.57
C PRO A 16 -6.79 14.62 9.02
N GLN A 17 -6.80 15.28 7.87
CA GLN A 17 -5.56 15.70 7.23
C GLN A 17 -4.78 16.68 8.09
N GLU A 18 -5.47 17.51 8.87
CA GLU A 18 -4.79 18.50 9.71
C GLU A 18 -4.20 17.89 10.98
N THR A 19 -4.56 16.64 11.30
CA THR A 19 -4.00 15.93 12.45
C THR A 19 -2.67 15.33 12.04
N THR A 20 -1.57 15.79 12.65
CA THR A 20 -0.23 15.37 12.26
C THR A 20 0.46 14.49 13.30
N VAL A 21 -0.18 14.25 14.43
CA VAL A 21 0.46 13.52 15.53
C VAL A 21 0.75 12.06 15.14
N PHE A 22 0.01 11.50 14.19
CA PHE A 22 0.21 10.12 13.76
C PHE A 22 1.03 9.99 12.49
N ASP A 23 1.46 11.11 11.89
CA ASP A 23 2.11 11.05 10.57
C ASP A 23 3.36 10.20 10.59
N GLY A 24 4.18 10.33 11.64
CA GLY A 24 5.39 9.53 11.74
C GLY A 24 5.11 8.03 11.81
N GLN A 25 4.11 7.66 12.62
CA GLN A 25 3.72 6.26 12.74
C GLN A 25 3.16 5.73 11.43
N LEU A 26 2.31 6.52 10.78
CA LEU A 26 1.72 6.10 9.51
C LEU A 26 2.79 5.95 8.44
N CYS A 27 3.74 6.89 8.36
CA CYS A 27 4.82 6.78 7.39
C CYS A 27 5.65 5.52 7.64
N ALA A 28 5.92 5.19 8.90
CA ALA A 28 6.68 3.97 9.20
C ALA A 28 5.94 2.72 8.73
N GLN A 29 4.63 2.68 8.94
CA GLN A 29 3.84 1.52 8.52
C GLN A 29 3.69 1.46 7.01
N ILE A 30 3.55 2.61 6.36
CA ILE A 30 3.50 2.68 4.90
C ILE A 30 4.83 2.18 4.32
N ASN A 31 5.94 2.62 4.89
CA ASN A 31 7.24 2.20 4.40
C ASN A 31 7.47 0.70 4.58
N SER A 32 6.95 0.14 5.66
CA SER A 32 7.01 -1.30 5.87
C SER A 32 6.25 -2.05 4.78
N ALA A 33 5.08 -1.54 4.39
CA ALA A 33 4.31 -2.15 3.31
C ALA A 33 5.06 -2.06 1.99
N PHE A 34 5.69 -0.91 1.72
CA PHE A 34 6.47 -0.76 0.49
C PHE A 34 7.70 -1.67 0.49
N PHE A 35 8.27 -1.95 1.65
CA PHE A 35 9.40 -2.87 1.69
C PHE A 35 8.95 -4.28 1.29
N THR A 36 7.77 -4.70 1.73
CA THR A 36 7.21 -5.97 1.28
C THR A 36 7.01 -5.98 -0.23
N LEU A 37 6.51 -4.86 -0.77
CA LEU A 37 6.34 -4.75 -2.22
C LEU A 37 7.67 -4.82 -2.94
N PHE A 38 8.72 -4.24 -2.37
CA PHE A 38 10.07 -4.37 -2.94
C PHE A 38 10.49 -5.84 -2.96
N GLU A 39 10.23 -6.56 -1.89
CA GLU A 39 10.57 -7.99 -1.84
C GLU A 39 9.78 -8.80 -2.87
N LEU A 40 8.60 -8.33 -3.25
CA LEU A 40 7.81 -8.98 -4.29
C LEU A 40 8.26 -8.60 -5.69
N GLY A 41 9.23 -7.72 -5.82
CA GLY A 41 9.78 -7.36 -7.12
C GLY A 41 9.15 -6.12 -7.76
N CYS A 42 8.38 -5.34 -6.98
CA CYS A 42 7.69 -4.18 -7.53
C CYS A 42 8.63 -3.02 -7.87
N SER A 43 9.79 -2.99 -7.25
CA SER A 43 10.74 -1.90 -7.49
C SER A 43 12.15 -2.44 -7.37
N LYS A 44 13.12 -1.70 -7.92
CA LYS A 44 14.52 -2.13 -7.91
C LYS A 44 15.22 -1.79 -6.61
N SER A 45 14.64 -0.90 -5.82
CA SER A 45 15.19 -0.50 -4.54
C SER A 45 14.03 -0.19 -3.61
N PRO A 46 14.24 -0.24 -2.28
CA PRO A 46 13.16 0.10 -1.37
C PRO A 46 12.68 1.52 -1.57
N PHE A 47 11.37 1.71 -1.51
CA PHE A 47 10.74 3.01 -1.67
C PHE A 47 10.23 3.46 -0.30
N THR A 48 10.51 4.70 0.08
CA THR A 48 10.08 5.23 1.36
C THR A 48 9.50 6.62 1.19
N ILE A 49 8.64 7.00 2.13
CA ILE A 49 8.10 8.35 2.20
C ILE A 49 8.43 8.94 3.56
N GLU A 50 8.45 10.29 3.65
CA GLU A 50 8.71 10.98 4.90
C GLU A 50 7.58 11.95 5.26
N ASP A 51 6.79 12.35 4.27
CA ASP A 51 5.73 13.33 4.48
C ASP A 51 4.67 13.13 3.40
N ASP A 52 3.84 14.16 3.20
CA ASP A 52 2.71 14.06 2.27
C ASP A 52 3.05 14.50 0.85
N THR A 53 4.32 14.72 0.54
CA THR A 53 4.70 15.16 -0.80
C THR A 53 4.89 14.03 -1.79
N SER A 54 5.12 12.80 -1.32
CA SER A 54 5.31 11.67 -2.21
C SER A 54 3.98 11.17 -2.75
N GLU A 55 3.97 10.84 -4.04
CA GLU A 55 2.75 10.41 -4.72
C GLU A 55 2.88 8.96 -5.18
N TRP A 56 1.73 8.34 -5.46
CA TRP A 56 1.73 6.96 -5.91
C TRP A 56 2.53 6.79 -7.21
N THR A 57 2.51 7.79 -8.08
CA THR A 57 3.28 7.74 -9.32
C THR A 57 4.77 7.87 -9.09
N ASP A 58 5.19 8.33 -7.92
CA ASP A 58 6.60 8.31 -7.57
C ASP A 58 7.09 6.89 -7.32
N PHE A 59 6.19 6.01 -6.90
CA PHE A 59 6.54 4.62 -6.65
C PHE A 59 6.62 3.83 -7.95
N THR A 60 5.63 3.98 -8.84
CA THR A 60 5.59 3.23 -10.08
C THR A 60 4.76 3.98 -11.10
N ASP A 61 5.09 3.79 -12.39
CA ASP A 61 4.24 4.27 -13.48
C ASP A 61 3.53 3.12 -14.18
N ASN A 62 3.64 1.90 -13.66
CA ASN A 62 2.97 0.74 -14.23
C ASN A 62 1.49 0.80 -13.88
N PRO A 63 0.60 0.91 -14.88
CA PRO A 63 -0.84 1.06 -14.58
C PRO A 63 -1.44 -0.14 -13.85
N LEU A 64 -0.90 -1.33 -14.05
CA LEU A 64 -1.41 -2.49 -13.33
C LEU A 64 -1.09 -2.39 -11.85
N LEU A 65 0.12 -1.95 -11.51
CA LEU A 65 0.49 -1.76 -10.11
C LEU A 65 -0.25 -0.58 -9.50
N LEU A 66 -0.43 0.51 -10.24
CA LEU A 66 -1.19 1.65 -9.74
C LEU A 66 -2.63 1.28 -9.43
N ALA A 67 -3.16 0.25 -10.07
CA ALA A 67 -4.53 -0.18 -9.83
C ALA A 67 -4.67 -0.96 -8.52
N VAL A 68 -3.62 -1.66 -8.07
CA VAL A 68 -3.75 -2.57 -6.93
C VAL A 68 -2.91 -2.16 -5.73
N VAL A 69 -1.78 -1.47 -5.93
CA VAL A 69 -0.88 -1.14 -4.82
C VAL A 69 -1.53 -0.22 -3.79
N PRO A 70 -2.24 0.85 -4.18
CA PRO A 70 -2.85 1.70 -3.16
C PRO A 70 -3.83 0.93 -2.26
N ASP A 71 -4.60 0.02 -2.84
CA ASP A 71 -5.53 -0.78 -2.06
C ASP A 71 -4.79 -1.68 -1.07
N TYR A 72 -3.70 -2.31 -1.54
CA TYR A 72 -2.89 -3.16 -0.68
C TYR A 72 -2.32 -2.38 0.50
N VAL A 73 -1.71 -1.22 0.23
CA VAL A 73 -1.09 -0.43 1.29
C VAL A 73 -2.13 0.07 2.27
N GLN A 74 -3.29 0.51 1.77
CA GLN A 74 -4.36 0.99 2.64
C GLN A 74 -4.78 -0.08 3.63
N GLN A 75 -5.00 -1.29 3.17
CA GLN A 75 -5.48 -2.35 4.05
C GLN A 75 -4.42 -2.83 5.01
N VAL A 76 -3.18 -2.96 4.55
CA VAL A 76 -2.09 -3.39 5.43
C VAL A 76 -1.89 -2.38 6.56
N VAL A 77 -1.87 -1.09 6.23
CA VAL A 77 -1.68 -0.06 7.24
C VAL A 77 -2.86 -0.02 8.20
N ARG A 78 -4.10 -0.13 7.67
CA ARG A 78 -5.28 -0.09 8.54
C ARG A 78 -5.25 -1.19 9.57
N LEU A 79 -4.84 -2.40 9.19
CA LEU A 79 -4.79 -3.51 10.12
C LEU A 79 -3.78 -3.28 11.24
N LYS A 80 -2.73 -2.52 10.98
CA LYS A 80 -1.71 -2.24 12.00
C LYS A 80 -2.03 -1.01 12.82
N PHE A 81 -2.61 0.01 12.19
CA PHE A 81 -2.81 1.30 12.84
C PHE A 81 -4.13 1.33 13.61
N ASP A 82 -5.20 0.87 12.99
CA ASP A 82 -6.53 0.98 13.58
C ASP A 82 -7.41 -0.15 13.04
N PRO A 83 -7.15 -1.40 13.50
CA PRO A 83 -7.90 -2.52 12.96
C PRO A 83 -9.37 -2.45 13.36
N PRO A 84 -10.27 -2.91 12.48
CA PRO A 84 -11.68 -3.00 12.85
C PRO A 84 -11.87 -3.88 14.08
N ALA A 85 -12.88 -3.56 14.89
CA ALA A 85 -13.16 -4.33 16.09
C ALA A 85 -13.76 -5.69 15.79
N ASN A 86 -14.42 -5.83 14.63
CA ASN A 86 -15.12 -7.06 14.27
C ASN A 86 -14.12 -8.03 13.61
N SER A 87 -13.94 -9.20 14.23
CA SER A 87 -12.97 -10.17 13.74
C SER A 87 -13.33 -10.72 12.36
N PHE A 88 -14.61 -10.77 12.02
CA PHE A 88 -15.03 -11.20 10.68
C PHE A 88 -14.53 -10.23 9.62
N VAL A 89 -14.63 -8.92 9.89
CA VAL A 89 -14.15 -7.91 8.97
C VAL A 89 -12.62 -7.98 8.86
N VAL A 90 -11.94 -8.18 9.99
CA VAL A 90 -10.48 -8.30 9.98
C VAL A 90 -10.06 -9.49 9.10
N ASN A 91 -10.75 -10.62 9.24
CA ASN A 91 -10.41 -11.79 8.44
C ASN A 91 -10.68 -11.57 6.95
N GLN A 92 -11.76 -10.85 6.63
CA GLN A 92 -12.02 -10.50 5.23
C GLN A 92 -10.91 -9.62 4.67
N MET A 93 -10.42 -8.66 5.46
CA MET A 93 -9.33 -7.81 5.02
C MET A 93 -8.06 -8.62 4.77
N LYS A 94 -7.78 -9.60 5.65
CA LYS A 94 -6.61 -10.44 5.45
C LYS A 94 -6.73 -11.28 4.19
N ASP A 95 -7.93 -11.78 3.91
CA ASP A 95 -8.17 -12.54 2.67
C ASP A 95 -7.96 -11.65 1.45
N GLU A 96 -8.45 -10.41 1.50
CA GLU A 96 -8.28 -9.48 0.39
C GLU A 96 -6.81 -9.12 0.20
N ILE A 97 -6.07 -8.95 1.29
CA ILE A 97 -4.64 -8.67 1.19
C ILE A 97 -3.92 -9.82 0.49
N THR A 98 -4.28 -11.06 0.84
CA THR A 98 -3.71 -12.22 0.20
C THR A 98 -4.01 -12.23 -1.31
N GLU A 99 -5.25 -11.92 -1.67
CA GLU A 99 -5.63 -11.86 -3.08
C GLU A 99 -4.89 -10.74 -3.80
N LEU A 100 -4.76 -9.58 -3.15
CA LEU A 100 -4.04 -8.46 -3.76
C LEU A 100 -2.57 -8.80 -3.95
N THR A 101 -1.98 -9.54 -3.00
CA THR A 101 -0.60 -9.99 -3.14
C THR A 101 -0.43 -10.84 -4.40
N SER A 102 -1.39 -11.73 -4.66
CA SER A 102 -1.35 -12.54 -5.87
C SER A 102 -1.46 -11.68 -7.12
N ARG A 103 -2.36 -10.69 -7.12
CA ARG A 103 -2.50 -9.80 -8.26
C ARG A 103 -1.25 -8.98 -8.50
N ILE A 104 -0.62 -8.53 -7.42
CA ILE A 104 0.61 -7.75 -7.52
C ILE A 104 1.72 -8.62 -8.10
N SER A 105 1.86 -9.83 -7.61
CA SER A 105 2.86 -10.75 -8.15
C SER A 105 2.64 -11.03 -9.62
N TYR A 106 1.39 -11.19 -10.03
CA TYR A 106 1.07 -11.40 -11.43
C TYR A 106 1.42 -10.17 -12.27
N ALA A 107 1.17 -8.96 -11.75
CA ALA A 107 1.47 -7.73 -12.48
C ALA A 107 2.98 -7.55 -12.67
N VAL A 108 3.78 -8.01 -11.70
CA VAL A 108 5.22 -7.94 -11.77
C VAL A 108 5.78 -9.02 -12.70
N ASP A 109 5.23 -10.24 -12.61
CA ASP A 109 5.70 -11.38 -13.38
C ASP A 109 4.50 -12.23 -13.78
N PRO A 110 3.88 -11.94 -14.91
CA PRO A 110 2.65 -12.61 -15.30
C PRO A 110 2.76 -14.12 -15.53
N GLY A 111 3.97 -14.66 -15.60
CA GLY A 111 4.12 -16.09 -15.75
C GLY A 111 3.98 -16.59 -17.18
N TRP A 112 3.20 -15.89 -18.00
CA TRP A 112 3.04 -16.23 -19.40
C TRP A 112 3.94 -15.38 -20.29
N GLU A 113 4.68 -14.50 -19.68
CA GLU A 113 5.55 -13.59 -20.42
C GLU A 113 6.67 -14.34 -21.09
N VAL A 114 6.95 -13.98 -22.32
CA VAL A 114 7.98 -14.65 -23.11
C VAL A 114 9.27 -13.88 -22.95
N GLU A 115 10.32 -14.62 -22.67
CA GLU A 115 11.65 -14.04 -22.61
C GLU A 115 12.17 -13.80 -24.00
N GLU A 116 12.82 -12.67 -24.20
CA GLU A 116 13.46 -12.38 -25.50
C GLU A 116 14.93 -12.55 -25.46
#